data_be228f7dcc5ef699eeac8ff3a07ff6cf
#
_entry.id   be228f7dcc5ef699eeac8ff3a07ff6cf
#
_cell.length_a   1.000
_cell.length_b   1.000
_cell.length_c   1.000
_cell.angle_alpha   90.00
_cell.angle_beta   90.00
_cell.angle_gamma   90.00
#
_symmetry.space_group_name_H-M   'P 1'
#
loop_
_entity.id
_entity.type
_entity.pdbx_description
1 polymer ?
#
loop_
_entity_poly.entity_id
_entity_poly.type
_entity_poly.pdbx_seq_one_letter_code
_entity_poly.pdbx_strand_id
1 'polypeptide(L)'
;MPTQKINKLLIGTNNSGKLREIKSLLPKNIEIHSTSEFNLKSPIENGKTFKENSLIKSKYFSKKTGLICLADDSGLEIDLLDKNPGIYSARWGGRHGDFNKAIKRVYSELSKKDKNWKRKKIRARFVCALSISYLDKKISCVQSKIEGSIS
;
A
#
# COMPACT_ATOMS: atom_id res chain seq x y z
N MET A 1 12.91 25.14 13.37
CA MET A 1 13.61 24.27 12.40
C MET A 1 13.25 24.69 11.00
N PRO A 2 14.24 24.95 10.15
CA PRO A 2 13.90 25.19 8.75
C PRO A 2 13.26 23.94 8.17
N THR A 3 12.07 24.09 7.59
CA THR A 3 11.43 23.02 6.84
C THR A 3 12.27 22.73 5.59
N GLN A 4 12.82 21.54 5.53
CA GLN A 4 13.60 21.12 4.38
C GLN A 4 12.65 20.94 3.20
N LYS A 5 12.85 21.74 2.15
CA LYS A 5 12.03 21.63 0.94
C LYS A 5 12.45 20.40 0.16
N ILE A 6 11.47 19.53 -0.15
CA ILE A 6 11.69 18.35 -0.98
C ILE A 6 11.62 18.78 -2.45
N ASN A 7 12.73 18.69 -3.17
CA ASN A 7 12.81 19.02 -4.60
C ASN A 7 12.77 17.78 -5.50
N LYS A 8 13.25 16.65 -5.01
CA LYS A 8 13.30 15.36 -5.71
C LYS A 8 12.66 14.30 -4.83
N LEU A 9 11.86 13.44 -5.42
CA LEU A 9 11.14 12.39 -4.70
C LEU A 9 11.11 11.12 -5.53
N LEU A 10 11.48 10.01 -4.91
CA LEU A 10 11.29 8.68 -5.47
C LEU A 10 9.94 8.14 -4.98
N ILE A 11 9.11 7.67 -5.89
CA ILE A 11 7.91 6.91 -5.53
C ILE A 11 8.29 5.43 -5.48
N GLY A 12 8.25 4.86 -4.27
CA GLY A 12 8.72 3.51 -3.98
C GLY A 12 7.67 2.45 -4.27
N THR A 13 7.31 2.27 -5.53
CA THR A 13 6.38 1.23 -5.97
C THR A 13 6.78 0.70 -7.33
N ASN A 14 6.63 -0.62 -7.52
CA ASN A 14 6.77 -1.26 -8.84
C ASN A 14 5.41 -1.43 -9.55
N ASN A 15 4.33 -0.93 -8.94
CA ASN A 15 3.01 -0.91 -9.55
C ASN A 15 2.83 0.37 -10.35
N SER A 16 2.75 0.26 -11.69
CA SER A 16 2.64 1.42 -12.59
C SER A 16 1.36 2.23 -12.37
N GLY A 17 0.27 1.58 -11.99
CA GLY A 17 -1.00 2.25 -11.65
C GLY A 17 -0.88 3.12 -10.42
N LYS A 18 -0.28 2.61 -9.35
CA LYS A 18 -0.01 3.37 -8.12
C LYS A 18 0.94 4.53 -8.38
N LEU A 19 1.98 4.29 -9.19
CA LEU A 19 2.92 5.36 -9.56
C LEU A 19 2.20 6.54 -10.19
N ARG A 20 1.35 6.28 -11.17
CA ARG A 20 0.56 7.32 -11.86
C ARG A 20 -0.39 8.04 -10.91
N GLU A 21 -1.08 7.28 -10.06
CA GLU A 21 -2.02 7.82 -9.08
C GLU A 21 -1.33 8.74 -8.08
N ILE A 22 -0.25 8.29 -7.47
CA ILE A 22 0.50 9.08 -6.50
C ILE A 22 1.11 10.31 -7.16
N LYS A 23 1.70 10.14 -8.34
CA LYS A 23 2.29 11.25 -9.11
C LYS A 23 1.28 12.34 -9.40
N SER A 24 0.04 11.98 -9.74
CA SER A 24 -1.02 12.95 -10.05
C SER A 24 -1.44 13.79 -8.83
N LEU A 25 -1.21 13.30 -7.62
CA LEU A 25 -1.56 13.97 -6.36
C LEU A 25 -0.46 14.88 -5.83
N LEU A 26 0.75 14.76 -6.36
CA LEU A 26 1.90 15.52 -5.89
C LEU A 26 2.03 16.89 -6.59
N PRO A 27 2.64 17.88 -5.91
CA PRO A 27 2.92 19.15 -6.55
C PRO A 27 3.78 19.00 -7.79
N LYS A 28 3.48 19.78 -8.83
CA LYS A 28 4.17 19.68 -10.13
C LYS A 28 5.62 20.17 -10.12
N ASN A 29 6.00 20.92 -9.10
CA ASN A 29 7.36 21.46 -8.95
C ASN A 29 8.34 20.48 -8.27
N ILE A 30 7.91 19.27 -7.96
CA ILE A 30 8.77 18.22 -7.44
C ILE A 30 9.20 17.31 -8.60
N GLU A 31 10.50 17.06 -8.71
CA GLU A 31 11.05 16.10 -9.66
C GLU A 31 10.75 14.68 -9.16
N ILE A 32 9.96 13.93 -9.92
CA ILE A 32 9.52 12.58 -9.54
C ILE A 32 10.38 11.53 -10.25
N HIS A 33 10.88 10.59 -9.46
CA HIS A 33 11.62 9.42 -9.93
C HIS A 33 10.83 8.14 -9.66
N SER A 34 11.06 7.12 -10.46
CA SER A 34 10.44 5.81 -10.31
C SER A 34 11.48 4.72 -10.03
N THR A 35 11.05 3.62 -9.43
CA THR A 35 11.92 2.48 -9.17
C THR A 35 12.42 1.82 -10.47
N SER A 36 11.67 1.93 -11.56
CA SER A 36 12.07 1.40 -12.87
C SER A 36 13.31 2.08 -13.43
N GLU A 37 13.52 3.37 -13.15
CA GLU A 37 14.72 4.09 -13.56
C GLU A 37 16.01 3.48 -12.97
N PHE A 38 15.90 2.83 -11.82
CA PHE A 38 17.00 2.23 -11.08
C PHE A 38 17.02 0.70 -11.16
N ASN A 39 16.10 0.12 -11.91
CA ASN A 39 15.98 -1.34 -12.08
C ASN A 39 15.84 -2.09 -10.74
N LEU A 40 15.11 -1.54 -9.80
CA LEU A 40 14.99 -2.08 -8.45
C LEU A 40 13.80 -3.03 -8.32
N LYS A 41 14.03 -4.14 -7.64
CA LYS A 41 12.97 -5.06 -7.21
C LYS A 41 12.39 -4.58 -5.88
N SER A 42 11.14 -4.96 -5.63
CA SER A 42 10.50 -4.67 -4.34
C SER A 42 11.13 -5.48 -3.21
N PRO A 43 11.28 -4.88 -2.02
CA PRO A 43 11.71 -5.62 -0.84
C PRO A 43 10.62 -6.57 -0.34
N ILE A 44 11.00 -7.50 0.53
CA ILE A 44 10.04 -8.35 1.24
C ILE A 44 9.29 -7.50 2.26
N GLU A 45 7.96 -7.50 2.15
CA GLU A 45 7.08 -6.82 3.08
C GLU A 45 6.66 -7.79 4.19
N ASN A 46 7.47 -7.89 5.22
CA ASN A 46 7.26 -8.80 6.35
C ASN A 46 6.80 -8.08 7.62
N GLY A 47 6.33 -6.86 7.51
CA GLY A 47 5.74 -6.12 8.63
C GLY A 47 4.38 -6.68 9.03
N LYS A 48 3.92 -6.31 10.20
CA LYS A 48 2.63 -6.75 10.76
C LYS A 48 1.52 -5.72 10.55
N THR A 49 1.86 -4.53 10.10
CA THR A 49 0.91 -3.44 9.88
C THR A 49 1.18 -2.77 8.53
N PHE A 50 0.18 -2.03 8.02
CA PHE A 50 0.34 -1.24 6.81
C PHE A 50 1.45 -0.19 6.96
N LYS A 51 1.51 0.46 8.12
CA LYS A 51 2.56 1.44 8.40
C LYS A 51 3.96 0.82 8.36
N GLU A 52 4.13 -0.34 8.99
CA GLU A 52 5.42 -1.05 8.97
C GLU A 52 5.84 -1.41 7.54
N ASN A 53 4.93 -1.94 6.74
CA ASN A 53 5.22 -2.32 5.35
C ASN A 53 5.55 -1.11 4.48
N SER A 54 4.83 0.00 4.64
CA SER A 54 5.15 1.24 3.92
C SER A 54 6.55 1.77 4.29
N LEU A 55 6.92 1.68 5.57
CA LEU A 55 8.24 2.09 6.05
C LEU A 55 9.36 1.18 5.52
N ILE A 56 9.14 -0.13 5.48
CA ILE A 56 10.08 -1.08 4.90
C ILE A 56 10.40 -0.68 3.46
N LYS A 57 9.37 -0.38 2.66
CA LYS A 57 9.55 0.03 1.26
C LYS A 57 10.24 1.38 1.12
N SER A 58 9.79 2.40 1.85
CA SER A 58 10.36 3.74 1.72
C SER A 58 11.84 3.78 2.12
N LYS A 59 12.20 3.10 3.19
CA LYS A 59 13.59 3.00 3.64
C LYS A 59 14.46 2.21 2.67
N TYR A 60 13.95 1.07 2.20
CA TYR A 60 14.68 0.21 1.27
C TYR A 60 15.03 0.95 -0.03
N PHE A 61 14.04 1.54 -0.67
CA PHE A 61 14.27 2.24 -1.94
C PHE A 61 15.10 3.52 -1.75
N SER A 62 14.91 4.21 -0.63
CA SER A 62 15.73 5.39 -0.32
C SER A 62 17.21 5.02 -0.13
N LYS A 63 17.49 3.93 0.57
CA LYS A 63 18.87 3.44 0.76
C LYS A 63 19.50 3.02 -0.57
N LYS A 64 18.76 2.40 -1.47
CA LYS A 64 19.26 1.95 -2.77
C LYS A 64 19.55 3.10 -3.72
N THR A 65 18.84 4.22 -3.62
CA THR A 65 18.91 5.33 -4.59
C THR A 65 19.57 6.59 -4.03
N GLY A 66 19.59 6.74 -2.72
CA GLY A 66 20.02 7.99 -2.08
C GLY A 66 18.99 9.12 -2.19
N LEU A 67 17.78 8.82 -2.66
CA LEU A 67 16.70 9.81 -2.79
C LEU A 67 15.72 9.69 -1.61
N ILE A 68 15.05 10.80 -1.29
CA ILE A 68 13.88 10.75 -0.40
C ILE A 68 12.82 9.90 -1.10
N CYS A 69 12.24 8.94 -0.39
CA CYS A 69 11.28 8.01 -0.95
C CYS A 69 9.93 8.08 -0.24
N LEU A 70 8.88 8.19 -1.03
CA LEU A 70 7.49 8.02 -0.61
C LEU A 70 7.04 6.62 -1.03
N ALA A 71 6.54 5.84 -0.08
CA ALA A 71 5.99 4.52 -0.35
C ALA A 71 4.64 4.34 0.35
N ASP A 72 3.82 3.45 -0.18
CA ASP A 72 2.53 3.12 0.39
C ASP A 72 2.42 1.63 0.72
N ASP A 73 1.49 1.32 1.60
CA ASP A 73 0.93 -0.02 1.72
C ASP A 73 -0.56 0.12 1.94
N SER A 74 -1.35 -0.61 1.17
CA SER A 74 -2.80 -0.48 1.14
C SER A 74 -3.46 -1.84 1.11
N GLY A 75 -4.68 -1.92 1.64
CA GLY A 75 -5.43 -3.15 1.59
C GLY A 75 -6.85 -3.02 2.07
N LEU A 76 -7.57 -4.13 1.99
CA LEU A 76 -8.95 -4.28 2.40
C LEU A 76 -9.01 -5.05 3.72
N GLU A 77 -9.65 -4.47 4.73
CA GLU A 77 -9.95 -5.15 5.98
C GLU A 77 -11.44 -5.47 6.04
N ILE A 78 -11.78 -6.74 6.31
CA ILE A 78 -13.15 -7.20 6.40
C ILE A 78 -13.41 -7.73 7.81
N ASP A 79 -14.37 -7.13 8.53
CA ASP A 79 -14.60 -7.47 9.94
C ASP A 79 -14.99 -8.93 10.13
N LEU A 80 -15.85 -9.48 9.28
CA LEU A 80 -16.24 -10.90 9.36
C LEU A 80 -15.06 -11.87 9.17
N LEU A 81 -13.99 -11.43 8.51
CA LEU A 81 -12.78 -12.21 8.26
C LEU A 81 -11.63 -11.83 9.20
N ASP A 82 -11.94 -11.27 10.38
CA ASP A 82 -10.94 -10.83 11.36
C ASP A 82 -9.91 -9.88 10.75
N LYS A 83 -10.39 -8.91 9.96
CA LYS A 83 -9.62 -7.91 9.22
C LYS A 83 -8.77 -8.45 8.08
N ASN A 84 -8.94 -9.73 7.70
CA ASN A 84 -8.32 -10.24 6.49
C ASN A 84 -9.07 -9.74 5.23
N PRO A 85 -8.44 -9.63 4.07
CA PRO A 85 -7.03 -9.93 3.79
C PRO A 85 -6.02 -8.95 4.40
N GLY A 86 -6.40 -7.73 4.77
CA GLY A 86 -5.53 -6.76 5.41
C GLY A 86 -4.22 -6.54 4.66
N ILE A 87 -3.10 -6.68 5.34
CA ILE A 87 -1.76 -6.54 4.74
C ILE A 87 -1.47 -7.58 3.66
N TYR A 88 -2.27 -8.65 3.56
CA TYR A 88 -2.13 -9.71 2.54
C TYR A 88 -3.02 -9.47 1.32
N SER A 89 -3.67 -8.31 1.20
CA SER A 89 -4.63 -8.02 0.13
C SER A 89 -4.07 -8.27 -1.27
N ALA A 90 -2.87 -7.79 -1.54
CA ALA A 90 -2.22 -8.00 -2.84
C ALA A 90 -1.89 -9.48 -3.07
N ARG A 91 -1.52 -10.21 -2.03
CA ARG A 91 -1.15 -11.63 -2.10
C ARG A 91 -2.34 -12.53 -2.42
N TRP A 92 -3.55 -12.12 -2.06
CA TRP A 92 -4.77 -12.87 -2.38
C TRP A 92 -5.06 -12.89 -3.88
N GLY A 93 -4.55 -11.94 -4.64
CA GLY A 93 -4.57 -11.94 -6.09
C GLY A 93 -3.53 -12.86 -6.75
N GLY A 94 -2.72 -13.54 -5.94
CA GLY A 94 -1.66 -14.42 -6.43
C GLY A 94 -0.42 -13.64 -6.89
N ARG A 95 0.50 -14.38 -7.52
CA ARG A 95 1.82 -13.88 -7.92
C ARG A 95 1.78 -12.68 -8.87
N HIS A 96 0.73 -12.59 -9.69
CA HIS A 96 0.60 -11.56 -10.73
C HIS A 96 -0.41 -10.46 -10.39
N GLY A 97 -0.91 -10.42 -9.16
CA GLY A 97 -1.83 -9.37 -8.71
C GLY A 97 -3.17 -9.36 -9.45
N ASP A 98 -3.78 -10.53 -9.66
CA ASP A 98 -5.07 -10.66 -10.32
C ASP A 98 -6.21 -10.27 -9.37
N PHE A 99 -6.83 -9.11 -9.61
CA PHE A 99 -7.94 -8.61 -8.80
C PHE A 99 -9.15 -9.54 -8.81
N ASN A 100 -9.47 -10.16 -9.95
CA ASN A 100 -10.58 -11.09 -10.03
C ASN A 100 -10.36 -12.30 -9.13
N LYS A 101 -9.14 -12.81 -9.09
CA LYS A 101 -8.76 -13.90 -8.20
C LYS A 101 -8.87 -13.50 -6.73
N ALA A 102 -8.43 -12.29 -6.38
CA ALA A 102 -8.54 -11.76 -5.02
C ALA A 102 -10.00 -11.62 -4.60
N ILE A 103 -10.86 -11.08 -5.46
CA ILE A 103 -12.30 -10.90 -5.20
C ILE A 103 -12.97 -12.28 -5.01
N LYS A 104 -12.67 -13.24 -5.86
CA LYS A 104 -13.20 -14.60 -5.73
C LYS A 104 -12.79 -15.23 -4.40
N ARG A 105 -11.56 -15.02 -3.97
CA ARG A 105 -11.10 -15.53 -2.68
C ARG A 105 -11.84 -14.86 -1.52
N VAL A 106 -12.08 -13.55 -1.58
CA VAL A 106 -12.87 -12.85 -0.58
C VAL A 106 -14.26 -13.48 -0.45
N TYR A 107 -14.96 -13.68 -1.57
CA TYR A 107 -16.28 -14.30 -1.56
C TYR A 107 -16.25 -15.72 -1.02
N SER A 108 -15.25 -16.51 -1.39
CA SER A 108 -15.06 -17.86 -0.88
C SER A 108 -14.86 -17.88 0.64
N GLU A 109 -13.99 -17.02 1.16
CA GLU A 109 -13.72 -16.93 2.60
C GLU A 109 -14.95 -16.44 3.37
N LEU A 110 -15.69 -15.47 2.83
CA LEU A 110 -16.94 -15.01 3.44
C LEU A 110 -17.97 -16.14 3.51
N SER A 111 -18.11 -16.91 2.44
CA SER A 111 -19.05 -18.04 2.39
C SER A 111 -18.67 -19.17 3.35
N LYS A 112 -17.39 -19.39 3.57
CA LYS A 112 -16.89 -20.35 4.57
C LYS A 112 -17.21 -19.90 6.00
N LYS A 113 -17.13 -18.60 6.24
CA LYS A 113 -17.36 -18.02 7.57
C LYS A 113 -18.86 -17.94 7.89
N ASP A 114 -19.69 -17.56 6.93
CA ASP A 114 -21.13 -17.41 7.08
C ASP A 114 -21.83 -17.62 5.72
N LYS A 115 -22.57 -18.72 5.59
CA LYS A 115 -23.29 -19.06 4.35
C LYS A 115 -24.32 -17.98 3.94
N ASN A 116 -24.79 -17.19 4.89
CA ASN A 116 -25.79 -16.16 4.68
C ASN A 116 -25.21 -14.74 4.59
N TRP A 117 -23.91 -14.61 4.39
CA TRP A 117 -23.24 -13.31 4.41
C TRP A 117 -23.84 -12.30 3.44
N LYS A 118 -24.33 -12.76 2.29
CA LYS A 118 -24.93 -11.89 1.27
C LYS A 118 -26.23 -11.20 1.75
N ARG A 119 -26.87 -11.73 2.78
CA ARG A 119 -28.07 -11.16 3.40
C ARG A 119 -27.77 -10.18 4.53
N LYS A 120 -26.50 -10.00 4.84
CA LYS A 120 -26.02 -9.18 5.96
C LYS A 120 -25.20 -8.01 5.44
N LYS A 121 -25.11 -6.95 6.22
CA LYS A 121 -24.19 -5.84 5.98
C LYS A 121 -22.81 -6.25 6.51
N ILE A 122 -21.92 -6.58 5.63
CA ILE A 122 -20.55 -6.96 5.99
C ILE A 122 -19.68 -5.71 5.99
N ARG A 123 -19.28 -5.26 7.16
CA ARG A 123 -18.45 -4.06 7.30
C ARG A 123 -17.03 -4.33 6.86
N ALA A 124 -16.50 -3.40 6.11
CA ALA A 124 -15.15 -3.45 5.59
C ALA A 124 -14.60 -2.04 5.43
N ARG A 125 -13.30 -1.93 5.22
CA ARG A 125 -12.62 -0.65 4.97
C ARG A 125 -11.43 -0.83 4.09
N PHE A 126 -11.16 0.17 3.26
CA PHE A 126 -9.87 0.30 2.62
C PHE A 126 -8.94 1.08 3.52
N VAL A 127 -7.73 0.59 3.69
CA VAL A 127 -6.68 1.22 4.49
C VAL A 127 -5.52 1.57 3.57
N CYS A 128 -4.97 2.77 3.74
CA CYS A 128 -3.77 3.21 3.05
C CYS A 128 -2.80 3.83 4.04
N ALA A 129 -1.60 3.31 4.12
CA ALA A 129 -0.50 3.90 4.86
C ALA A 129 0.51 4.49 3.88
N LEU A 130 0.96 5.70 4.15
CA LEU A 130 1.99 6.39 3.39
C LEU A 130 3.16 6.70 4.30
N SER A 131 4.37 6.46 3.83
CA SER A 131 5.57 6.81 4.56
C SER A 131 6.57 7.52 3.66
N ILE A 132 7.25 8.50 4.23
CA ILE A 132 8.36 9.18 3.59
C ILE A 132 9.60 8.90 4.43
N SER A 133 10.66 8.44 3.77
CA SER A 133 11.94 8.16 4.43
C SER A 133 13.10 8.72 3.62
N TYR A 134 14.17 9.06 4.32
CA TYR A 134 15.47 9.36 3.72
C TYR A 134 16.49 8.41 4.30
N LEU A 135 17.07 7.59 3.45
CA LEU A 135 17.95 6.49 3.85
C LEU A 135 17.21 5.61 4.89
N ASP A 136 17.75 5.43 6.07
CA ASP A 136 17.16 4.61 7.12
C ASP A 136 16.30 5.39 8.10
N LYS A 137 16.06 6.68 7.84
CA LYS A 137 15.31 7.56 8.75
C LYS A 137 13.92 7.84 8.24
N LYS A 138 12.93 7.55 9.08
CA LYS A 138 11.54 7.94 8.83
C LYS A 138 11.42 9.47 8.93
N ILE A 139 10.90 10.12 7.90
CA ILE A 139 10.51 11.53 7.92
C ILE A 139 9.07 11.66 8.43
N SER A 140 8.15 10.88 7.85
CA SER A 140 6.74 10.89 8.23
C SER A 140 6.08 9.56 7.88
N CYS A 141 5.05 9.18 8.63
CA CYS A 141 4.21 8.05 8.33
C CYS A 141 2.78 8.36 8.76
N VAL A 142 1.85 8.23 7.83
CA VAL A 142 0.43 8.50 8.06
C VAL A 142 -0.42 7.33 7.56
N GLN A 143 -1.60 7.18 8.12
CA GLN A 143 -2.56 6.17 7.70
C GLN A 143 -3.95 6.76 7.63
N SER A 144 -4.69 6.40 6.60
CA SER A 144 -6.08 6.76 6.42
C SER A 144 -6.90 5.54 6.06
N LYS A 145 -8.22 5.64 6.26
CA LYS A 145 -9.14 4.55 5.92
C LYS A 145 -10.47 5.11 5.41
N ILE A 146 -11.13 4.31 4.57
CA ILE A 146 -12.49 4.58 4.10
C ILE A 146 -13.35 3.40 4.51
N GLU A 147 -14.37 3.66 5.33
CA GLU A 147 -15.33 2.66 5.79
C GLU A 147 -16.40 2.39 4.73
N GLY A 148 -16.84 1.15 4.66
CA GLY A 148 -17.89 0.73 3.75
C GLY A 148 -18.42 -0.66 4.08
N SER A 149 -19.03 -1.29 3.10
CA SER A 149 -19.56 -2.64 3.24
C SER A 149 -19.39 -3.43 1.95
N ILE A 150 -19.30 -4.75 2.10
CA ILE A 150 -19.32 -5.69 0.97
C ILE A 150 -20.77 -5.99 0.62
N SER A 151 -21.10 -5.90 -0.65
CA SER A 151 -22.43 -6.23 -1.19
C SER A 151 -22.35 -7.25 -2.28
#